data_4d6954d7ec15eb945853a47ca276744b
#
_entry.id   4d6954d7ec15eb945853a47ca276744b
#
_cell.length_a   1.000
_cell.length_b   1.000
_cell.length_c   1.000
_cell.angle_alpha   90.00
_cell.angle_beta   90.00
_cell.angle_gamma   90.00
#
_symmetry.space_group_name_H-M   'P 1'
#
loop_
_entity.id
_entity.type
_entity.pdbx_description
1 polymer ?
#
loop_
_entity_poly.entity_id
_entity_poly.type
_entity_poly.pdbx_seq_one_letter_code
_entity_poly.pdbx_strand_id
1 'polypeptide(L)'
;MPEPFRIREAVPADAERITQVLRDAFEEYRGRLDPPSSAHDKTEAVVRREFSDGGGFVAEADGIFFGCVFFHPKVDHVYLDRLAVLPSHRGQGMSLRLMDAVESRARALGQTRVRLSVRLALTSHHAWYARQGYVFHSHGTHAGYASPTFLVLEKTL
;
A
#
# COMPACT_ATOMS: atom_id res chain seq x y z
N MET A 1 0.65 -4.79 -28.26
CA MET A 1 0.34 -3.45 -27.71
C MET A 1 1.23 -3.19 -26.52
N PRO A 2 1.91 -2.05 -26.45
CA PRO A 2 2.62 -1.71 -25.23
C PRO A 2 1.64 -1.57 -24.07
N GLU A 3 2.05 -2.01 -22.90
CA GLU A 3 1.24 -1.83 -21.70
C GLU A 3 1.14 -0.33 -21.37
N PRO A 4 -0.01 0.15 -20.85
CA PRO A 4 -0.18 1.56 -20.49
C PRO A 4 0.68 1.98 -19.31
N PHE A 5 1.23 1.03 -18.57
CA PHE A 5 2.13 1.27 -17.43
C PHE A 5 2.98 0.03 -17.19
N ARG A 6 4.09 0.21 -16.47
CA ARG A 6 4.91 -0.91 -16.00
C ARG A 6 5.09 -0.82 -14.48
N ILE A 7 5.30 -1.97 -13.86
CA ILE A 7 5.68 -2.06 -12.46
C ILE A 7 7.19 -2.24 -12.39
N ARG A 8 7.85 -1.43 -11.59
CA ARG A 8 9.27 -1.61 -11.29
C ARG A 8 9.54 -1.40 -9.81
N GLU A 9 10.67 -1.92 -9.35
CA GLU A 9 11.12 -1.67 -7.99
C GLU A 9 11.43 -0.19 -7.81
N ALA A 10 10.94 0.37 -6.69
CA ALA A 10 11.23 1.74 -6.31
C ALA A 10 12.61 1.82 -5.64
N VAL A 11 13.26 2.97 -5.79
CA VAL A 11 14.52 3.29 -5.13
C VAL A 11 14.37 4.59 -4.34
N PRO A 12 15.25 4.89 -3.36
CA PRO A 12 15.12 6.11 -2.55
C PRO A 12 15.04 7.40 -3.36
N ALA A 13 15.67 7.45 -4.54
CA ALA A 13 15.59 8.61 -5.44
C ALA A 13 14.17 8.88 -5.96
N ASP A 14 13.26 7.91 -5.87
CA ASP A 14 11.86 8.06 -6.28
C ASP A 14 11.00 8.73 -5.21
N ALA A 15 11.53 8.99 -4.01
CA ALA A 15 10.75 9.39 -2.84
C ALA A 15 9.90 10.64 -3.06
N GLU A 16 10.40 11.64 -3.78
CA GLU A 16 9.64 12.87 -4.05
C GLU A 16 8.37 12.57 -4.85
N ARG A 17 8.52 11.79 -5.94
CA ARG A 17 7.38 11.43 -6.81
C ARG A 17 6.40 10.49 -6.12
N ILE A 18 6.90 9.56 -5.30
CA ILE A 18 6.04 8.68 -4.49
C ILE A 18 5.25 9.51 -3.48
N THR A 19 5.88 10.48 -2.82
CA THR A 19 5.21 11.36 -1.87
C THR A 19 4.03 12.07 -2.53
N GLN A 20 4.21 12.57 -3.74
CA GLN A 20 3.13 13.24 -4.47
C GLN A 20 1.99 12.29 -4.82
N VAL A 21 2.31 11.07 -5.26
CA VAL A 21 1.30 10.04 -5.54
C VAL A 21 0.47 9.74 -4.29
N LEU A 22 1.13 9.56 -3.14
CA LEU A 22 0.43 9.27 -1.88
C LEU A 22 -0.52 10.40 -1.49
N ARG A 23 -0.07 11.64 -1.57
CA ARG A 23 -0.92 12.80 -1.25
C ARG A 23 -2.12 12.88 -2.18
N ASP A 24 -1.88 12.77 -3.47
CA ASP A 24 -2.95 12.88 -4.47
C ASP A 24 -3.95 11.73 -4.38
N ALA A 25 -3.46 10.51 -4.18
CA ALA A 25 -4.33 9.34 -4.08
C ALA A 25 -5.18 9.33 -2.81
N PHE A 26 -4.69 9.89 -1.70
CA PHE A 26 -5.40 9.93 -0.43
C PHE A 26 -6.20 11.22 -0.21
N GLU A 27 -6.14 12.17 -1.12
CA GLU A 27 -6.87 13.44 -0.98
C GLU A 27 -8.38 13.25 -0.83
N GLU A 28 -8.94 12.24 -1.49
CA GLU A 28 -10.37 11.91 -1.39
C GLU A 28 -10.82 11.54 0.02
N TYR A 29 -9.88 11.12 0.90
CA TYR A 29 -10.19 10.76 2.29
C TYR A 29 -10.01 11.91 3.27
N ARG A 30 -9.56 13.07 2.82
CA ARG A 30 -9.36 14.24 3.68
C ARG A 30 -10.69 14.61 4.34
N GLY A 31 -10.69 14.67 5.69
CA GLY A 31 -11.89 14.95 6.47
C GLY A 31 -12.89 13.81 6.56
N ARG A 32 -12.59 12.63 6.01
CA ARG A 32 -13.49 11.46 5.99
C ARG A 32 -13.05 10.32 6.88
N LEU A 33 -11.81 10.32 7.32
CA LEU A 33 -11.26 9.29 8.21
C LEU A 33 -10.94 9.90 9.57
N ASP A 34 -11.20 9.12 10.63
CA ASP A 34 -10.88 9.47 12.00
C ASP A 34 -10.15 8.27 12.65
N PRO A 35 -8.85 8.39 13.00
CA PRO A 35 -7.99 9.56 12.77
C PRO A 35 -7.72 9.80 11.29
N PRO A 36 -7.29 11.01 10.92
CA PRO A 36 -6.90 11.29 9.54
C PRO A 36 -5.78 10.36 9.06
N SER A 37 -5.74 10.08 7.76
CA SER A 37 -4.66 9.28 7.21
C SER A 37 -3.33 10.02 7.32
N SER A 38 -2.28 9.31 7.77
CA SER A 38 -0.92 9.88 7.81
C SER A 38 -0.36 10.16 6.41
N ALA A 39 -1.00 9.65 5.35
CA ALA A 39 -0.59 9.95 3.98
C ALA A 39 -0.66 11.44 3.65
N HIS A 40 -1.56 12.19 4.29
CA HIS A 40 -1.68 13.65 4.09
C HIS A 40 -0.45 14.42 4.58
N ASP A 41 0.27 13.88 5.56
CA ASP A 41 1.41 14.53 6.19
C ASP A 41 2.75 13.93 5.76
N LYS A 42 2.75 13.00 4.80
CA LYS A 42 4.00 12.40 4.31
C LYS A 42 4.87 13.45 3.63
N THR A 43 6.15 13.41 3.95
CA THR A 43 7.19 14.20 3.31
C THR A 43 8.14 13.28 2.57
N GLU A 44 8.96 13.83 1.68
CA GLU A 44 9.99 13.07 1.00
C GLU A 44 10.92 12.35 1.99
N ALA A 45 11.32 13.02 3.08
CA ALA A 45 12.20 12.45 4.08
C ALA A 45 11.55 11.24 4.78
N VAL A 46 10.26 11.32 5.10
CA VAL A 46 9.51 10.23 5.71
C VAL A 46 9.38 9.07 4.74
N VAL A 47 9.09 9.34 3.47
CA VAL A 47 9.00 8.32 2.43
C VAL A 47 10.34 7.63 2.21
N ARG A 48 11.46 8.38 2.21
CA ARG A 48 12.79 7.78 2.10
C ARG A 48 13.08 6.75 3.19
N ARG A 49 12.56 6.97 4.41
CA ARG A 49 12.76 6.03 5.52
C ARG A 49 12.09 4.69 5.31
N GLU A 50 11.06 4.62 4.46
CA GLU A 50 10.41 3.35 4.13
C GLU A 50 11.40 2.36 3.50
N PHE A 51 12.47 2.85 2.88
CA PHE A 51 13.49 2.02 2.25
C PHE A 51 14.54 1.49 3.23
N SER A 52 14.57 1.97 4.48
CA SER A 52 15.58 1.55 5.46
C SER A 52 15.38 0.12 5.96
N ASP A 53 14.13 -0.33 6.08
CA ASP A 53 13.78 -1.67 6.55
C ASP A 53 12.89 -2.44 5.58
N GLY A 54 12.74 -1.91 4.38
CA GLY A 54 11.89 -2.51 3.35
C GLY A 54 12.19 -1.94 1.99
N GLY A 55 11.18 -1.93 1.14
CA GLY A 55 11.27 -1.40 -0.20
C GLY A 55 9.88 -1.07 -0.74
N GLY A 56 9.80 -0.89 -2.03
CA GLY A 56 8.55 -0.58 -2.67
C GLY A 56 8.58 -0.83 -4.17
N PHE A 57 7.43 -0.67 -4.77
CA PHE A 57 7.23 -0.74 -6.21
C PHE A 57 6.43 0.46 -6.66
N VAL A 58 6.66 0.88 -7.88
CA VAL A 58 5.92 1.97 -8.54
C VAL A 58 5.32 1.49 -9.84
N ALA A 59 4.16 2.05 -10.17
CA ALA A 59 3.55 1.92 -11.48
C ALA A 59 3.83 3.20 -12.24
N GLU A 60 4.49 3.08 -13.37
CA GLU A 60 4.91 4.24 -14.16
C GLU A 60 4.70 4.05 -15.66
N ALA A 61 4.61 5.17 -16.37
CA ALA A 61 4.72 5.23 -17.80
C ALA A 61 5.44 6.53 -18.15
N ASP A 62 6.51 6.43 -18.98
CA ASP A 62 7.30 7.57 -19.43
C ASP A 62 7.80 8.47 -18.28
N GLY A 63 8.21 7.83 -17.16
CA GLY A 63 8.72 8.53 -15.99
C GLY A 63 7.66 9.18 -15.10
N ILE A 64 6.40 9.05 -15.45
CA ILE A 64 5.27 9.56 -14.67
C ILE A 64 4.75 8.44 -13.77
N PHE A 65 4.59 8.70 -12.46
CA PHE A 65 4.11 7.74 -11.50
C PHE A 65 2.61 7.84 -11.33
N PHE A 66 1.92 6.68 -11.36
CA PHE A 66 0.47 6.58 -11.20
C PHE A 66 0.08 5.78 -9.97
N GLY A 67 0.97 5.02 -9.40
CA GLY A 67 0.71 4.21 -8.23
C GLY A 67 1.98 3.79 -7.53
N CYS A 68 1.84 3.34 -6.29
CA CYS A 68 2.95 2.85 -5.48
C CYS A 68 2.45 1.85 -4.43
N VAL A 69 3.40 1.13 -3.85
CA VAL A 69 3.20 0.26 -2.69
C VAL A 69 4.53 0.10 -1.98
N PHE A 70 4.49 -0.03 -0.65
CA PHE A 70 5.66 -0.38 0.15
C PHE A 70 5.51 -1.79 0.72
N PHE A 71 6.63 -2.41 1.04
CA PHE A 71 6.66 -3.67 1.77
C PHE A 71 7.76 -3.63 2.83
N HIS A 72 7.48 -4.27 3.96
CA HIS A 72 8.40 -4.35 5.09
C HIS A 72 8.51 -5.81 5.54
N PRO A 73 9.66 -6.47 5.32
CA PRO A 73 9.87 -7.83 5.82
C PRO A 73 9.85 -7.84 7.34
N LYS A 74 9.08 -8.78 7.89
CA LYS A 74 8.99 -9.04 9.33
C LYS A 74 9.51 -10.45 9.61
N VAL A 75 9.44 -10.88 10.86
CA VAL A 75 9.96 -12.20 11.26
C VAL A 75 9.23 -13.35 10.54
N ASP A 76 7.90 -13.27 10.48
CA ASP A 76 7.06 -14.36 9.96
C ASP A 76 6.11 -13.96 8.83
N HIS A 77 6.25 -12.74 8.30
CA HIS A 77 5.42 -12.24 7.20
C HIS A 77 6.08 -11.04 6.53
N VAL A 78 5.54 -10.62 5.42
CA VAL A 78 5.83 -9.32 4.81
C VAL A 78 4.63 -8.42 5.03
N TYR A 79 4.86 -7.21 5.55
CA TYR A 79 3.81 -6.22 5.72
C TYR A 79 3.74 -5.35 4.47
N LEU A 80 2.57 -5.35 3.82
CA LEU A 80 2.25 -4.51 2.68
C LEU A 80 1.67 -3.19 3.19
N ASP A 81 2.21 -2.07 2.74
CA ASP A 81 1.82 -0.76 3.22
C ASP A 81 1.64 0.23 2.07
N ARG A 82 0.71 1.16 2.25
CA ARG A 82 0.50 2.30 1.34
C ARG A 82 0.30 1.89 -0.12
N LEU A 83 -0.56 0.92 -0.38
CA LEU A 83 -1.01 0.64 -1.73
C LEU A 83 -1.89 1.80 -2.21
N ALA A 84 -1.42 2.54 -3.19
CA ALA A 84 -2.09 3.73 -3.67
C ALA A 84 -2.04 3.81 -5.20
N VAL A 85 -3.17 4.18 -5.80
CA VAL A 85 -3.29 4.43 -7.24
C VAL A 85 -4.05 5.74 -7.42
N LEU A 86 -3.54 6.60 -8.30
CA LEU A 86 -4.22 7.86 -8.62
C LEU A 86 -5.64 7.59 -9.12
N PRO A 87 -6.63 8.40 -8.71
CA PRO A 87 -8.03 8.20 -9.12
C PRO A 87 -8.21 8.08 -10.64
N SER A 88 -7.44 8.86 -11.41
CA SER A 88 -7.50 8.86 -12.88
C SER A 88 -7.05 7.54 -13.51
N HIS A 89 -6.36 6.68 -12.76
CA HIS A 89 -5.76 5.44 -13.26
C HIS A 89 -6.31 4.19 -12.58
N ARG A 90 -7.41 4.32 -11.83
CA ARG A 90 -8.11 3.19 -11.21
C ARG A 90 -8.89 2.39 -12.27
N GLY A 91 -9.15 1.12 -11.95
CA GLY A 91 -9.88 0.24 -12.86
C GLY A 91 -9.05 -0.35 -14.00
N GLN A 92 -7.73 -0.21 -13.96
CA GLN A 92 -6.81 -0.72 -14.99
C GLN A 92 -5.96 -1.90 -14.50
N GLY A 93 -6.28 -2.47 -13.34
CA GLY A 93 -5.52 -3.58 -12.77
C GLY A 93 -4.20 -3.19 -12.10
N MET A 94 -3.94 -1.91 -11.93
CA MET A 94 -2.68 -1.41 -11.38
C MET A 94 -2.48 -1.84 -9.92
N SER A 95 -3.52 -1.74 -9.09
CA SER A 95 -3.45 -2.19 -7.69
C SER A 95 -3.12 -3.67 -7.57
N LEU A 96 -3.73 -4.51 -8.41
CA LEU A 96 -3.44 -5.94 -8.43
C LEU A 96 -1.99 -6.22 -8.80
N ARG A 97 -1.48 -5.55 -9.79
CA ARG A 97 -0.09 -5.73 -10.23
C ARG A 97 0.91 -5.26 -9.18
N LEU A 98 0.62 -4.16 -8.49
CA LEU A 98 1.45 -3.69 -7.37
C LEU A 98 1.43 -4.70 -6.21
N MET A 99 0.25 -5.21 -5.87
CA MET A 99 0.11 -6.24 -4.84
C MET A 99 0.85 -7.53 -5.23
N ASP A 100 0.71 -7.97 -6.47
CA ASP A 100 1.40 -9.16 -6.98
C ASP A 100 2.92 -9.01 -6.87
N ALA A 101 3.45 -7.83 -7.11
CA ALA A 101 4.88 -7.56 -6.96
C ALA A 101 5.33 -7.75 -5.51
N VAL A 102 4.54 -7.30 -4.54
CA VAL A 102 4.84 -7.51 -3.11
C VAL A 102 4.76 -8.99 -2.75
N GLU A 103 3.73 -9.69 -3.22
CA GLU A 103 3.58 -11.13 -2.94
C GLU A 103 4.72 -11.93 -3.54
N SER A 104 5.14 -11.60 -4.76
CA SER A 104 6.30 -12.24 -5.40
C SER A 104 7.59 -11.97 -4.62
N ARG A 105 7.78 -10.75 -4.13
CA ARG A 105 8.95 -10.42 -3.29
C ARG A 105 8.90 -11.20 -1.98
N ALA A 106 7.73 -11.33 -1.36
CA ALA A 106 7.57 -12.11 -0.14
C ALA A 106 8.01 -13.57 -0.35
N ARG A 107 7.58 -14.19 -1.46
CA ARG A 107 8.00 -15.56 -1.82
C ARG A 107 9.51 -15.63 -2.02
N ALA A 108 10.09 -14.66 -2.72
CA ALA A 108 11.53 -14.61 -2.95
C ALA A 108 12.34 -14.49 -1.65
N LEU A 109 11.76 -13.86 -0.62
CA LEU A 109 12.35 -13.73 0.70
C LEU A 109 12.08 -14.95 1.60
N GLY A 110 11.41 -15.98 1.09
CA GLY A 110 11.09 -17.18 1.86
C GLY A 110 9.89 -17.01 2.79
N GLN A 111 9.13 -15.94 2.66
CA GLN A 111 7.93 -15.71 3.45
C GLN A 111 6.71 -16.35 2.81
N THR A 112 5.81 -16.85 3.65
CA THR A 112 4.58 -17.50 3.22
C THR A 112 3.32 -16.69 3.53
N ARG A 113 3.48 -15.52 4.13
CA ARG A 113 2.35 -14.68 4.56
C ARG A 113 2.61 -13.23 4.22
N VAL A 114 1.54 -12.55 3.79
CA VAL A 114 1.50 -11.11 3.62
C VAL A 114 0.38 -10.56 4.50
N ARG A 115 0.67 -9.50 5.24
CA ARG A 115 -0.33 -8.79 6.05
C ARG A 115 -0.44 -7.36 5.60
N LEU A 116 -1.62 -6.79 5.81
CA LEU A 116 -1.89 -5.38 5.55
C LEU A 116 -2.94 -4.89 6.53
N SER A 117 -3.05 -3.58 6.66
CA SER A 117 -4.07 -2.94 7.49
C SER A 117 -5.04 -2.16 6.62
N VAL A 118 -6.32 -2.21 6.97
CA VAL A 118 -7.37 -1.46 6.28
C VAL A 118 -8.30 -0.83 7.31
N ARG A 119 -8.65 0.45 7.09
CA ARG A 119 -9.55 1.17 8.00
C ARG A 119 -10.90 0.48 8.09
N LEU A 120 -11.47 0.38 9.31
CA LEU A 120 -12.82 -0.16 9.51
C LEU A 120 -13.86 0.58 8.68
N ALA A 121 -13.71 1.91 8.54
CA ALA A 121 -14.65 2.74 7.80
C ALA A 121 -14.66 2.47 6.29
N LEU A 122 -13.61 1.86 5.74
CA LEU A 122 -13.48 1.62 4.30
C LEU A 122 -13.98 0.22 3.92
N THR A 123 -15.29 -0.02 4.10
CA THR A 123 -15.89 -1.34 3.93
C THR A 123 -15.78 -1.90 2.52
N SER A 124 -15.77 -1.05 1.49
CA SER A 124 -15.56 -1.49 0.10
C SER A 124 -14.16 -2.08 -0.11
N HIS A 125 -13.17 -1.59 0.63
CA HIS A 125 -11.80 -2.12 0.59
C HIS A 125 -11.74 -3.52 1.21
N HIS A 126 -12.51 -3.76 2.28
CA HIS A 126 -12.58 -5.09 2.91
C HIS A 126 -12.99 -6.16 1.90
N ALA A 127 -14.05 -5.91 1.15
CA ALA A 127 -14.55 -6.83 0.13
C ALA A 127 -13.54 -7.03 -1.00
N TRP A 128 -12.88 -5.96 -1.43
CA TRP A 128 -11.87 -6.04 -2.48
C TRP A 128 -10.68 -6.90 -2.07
N TYR A 129 -10.16 -6.70 -0.86
CA TYR A 129 -9.05 -7.53 -0.35
C TYR A 129 -9.48 -8.99 -0.15
N ALA A 130 -10.72 -9.23 0.30
CA ALA A 130 -11.24 -10.59 0.44
C ALA A 130 -11.21 -11.34 -0.89
N ARG A 131 -11.57 -10.69 -1.99
CA ARG A 131 -11.50 -11.27 -3.32
C ARG A 131 -10.07 -11.62 -3.75
N GLN A 132 -9.07 -10.95 -3.17
CA GLN A 132 -7.66 -11.24 -3.43
C GLN A 132 -7.08 -12.32 -2.52
N GLY A 133 -7.91 -12.91 -1.63
CA GLY A 133 -7.48 -13.98 -0.74
C GLY A 133 -7.03 -13.52 0.64
N TYR A 134 -7.22 -12.25 0.99
CA TYR A 134 -6.91 -11.73 2.32
C TYR A 134 -8.07 -11.98 3.27
N VAL A 135 -7.78 -12.54 4.44
CA VAL A 135 -8.75 -12.88 5.47
C VAL A 135 -8.45 -12.13 6.76
N PHE A 136 -9.47 -11.99 7.60
CA PHE A 136 -9.33 -11.34 8.89
C PHE A 136 -8.26 -12.02 9.75
N HIS A 137 -7.36 -11.23 10.30
CA HIS A 137 -6.35 -11.69 11.25
C HIS A 137 -6.60 -11.10 12.65
N SER A 138 -6.74 -9.78 12.76
CA SER A 138 -6.91 -9.12 14.04
C SER A 138 -7.48 -7.71 13.85
N HIS A 139 -7.91 -7.10 14.96
CA HIS A 139 -8.23 -5.68 15.02
C HIS A 139 -7.03 -4.90 15.50
N GLY A 140 -6.98 -3.61 15.11
CA GLY A 140 -6.02 -2.67 15.64
C GLY A 140 -6.71 -1.37 16.04
N THR A 141 -6.06 -0.62 16.91
CA THR A 141 -6.58 0.62 17.45
C THR A 141 -5.52 1.70 17.35
N HIS A 142 -5.87 2.84 16.77
CA HIS A 142 -4.96 3.99 16.74
C HIS A 142 -4.76 4.56 18.14
N ALA A 143 -3.60 5.17 18.39
CA ALA A 143 -3.30 5.81 19.65
C ALA A 143 -4.37 6.86 20.01
N GLY A 144 -4.82 6.86 21.27
CA GLY A 144 -5.84 7.78 21.77
C GLY A 144 -7.28 7.33 21.51
N TYR A 145 -7.50 6.19 20.87
CA TYR A 145 -8.85 5.65 20.61
C TYR A 145 -9.13 4.48 21.54
N ALA A 146 -10.40 4.36 21.96
CA ALA A 146 -10.83 3.31 22.88
C ALA A 146 -11.34 2.04 22.16
N SER A 147 -11.73 2.18 20.91
CA SER A 147 -12.31 1.09 20.10
C SER A 147 -11.45 0.83 18.85
N PRO A 148 -11.53 -0.37 18.27
CA PRO A 148 -10.79 -0.66 17.04
C PRO A 148 -11.08 0.32 15.91
N THR A 149 -10.05 0.69 15.18
CA THR A 149 -10.12 1.65 14.06
C THR A 149 -9.69 1.04 12.74
N PHE A 150 -9.03 -0.13 12.76
CA PHE A 150 -8.61 -0.83 11.54
C PHE A 150 -8.62 -2.34 11.73
N LEU A 151 -8.61 -3.04 10.61
CA LEU A 151 -8.41 -4.48 10.54
C LEU A 151 -7.02 -4.78 10.05
N VAL A 152 -6.43 -5.85 10.57
CA VAL A 152 -5.26 -6.49 9.97
C VAL A 152 -5.77 -7.70 9.18
N LEU A 153 -5.43 -7.77 7.91
CA LEU A 153 -5.79 -8.87 7.02
C LEU A 153 -4.52 -9.64 6.65
N GLU A 154 -4.68 -10.94 6.41
CA GLU A 154 -3.55 -11.82 6.09
C GLU A 154 -3.91 -12.71 4.90
N LYS A 155 -2.92 -12.93 4.03
CA LYS A 155 -2.99 -13.92 2.96
C LYS A 155 -1.84 -14.91 3.13
N THR A 156 -2.16 -16.19 3.05
CA THR A 156 -1.16 -17.26 2.95
C THR A 156 -0.84 -17.48 1.46
N LEU A 157 0.44 -17.40 1.14
CA LEU A 157 0.92 -17.51 -0.23
C LEU A 157 1.10 -18.96 -0.68
#